data_3b3e1257ce2915dbea3e5344a5cff35a
#
_entry.id   3b3e1257ce2915dbea3e5344a5cff35a
#
_cell.length_a   1.000
_cell.length_b   1.000
_cell.length_c   1.000
_cell.angle_alpha   90.00
_cell.angle_beta   90.00
_cell.angle_gamma   90.00
#
_symmetry.space_group_name_H-M   'P 1'
#
loop_
_entity.id
_entity.type
_entity.pdbx_description
1 polymer ?
#
loop_
_entity_poly.entity_id
_entity_poly.type
_entity_poly.pdbx_seq_one_letter_code
_entity_poly.pdbx_strand_id
1 'polypeptide(L)'
;MSLYGISNLEEISKKIFIETTQLMDKNLRKFMDANGQTNIPEYAKTGLDMANFFGVTQNGDKIDYADFFSTDDKVLCFDDLERANVDVIDILGYINNFVEHDHIKTIIICNEKELSTKLKSSNLEMKTFIATYLLDKQNELNKTDKPMVEKIQDKIEHVFDKANDYERIKEKLIGETFEYAPKFDYIINGILMRYENEPDLIRFLRENTRIIINTFERSGTRNLRILKHALNDFKKVFDMVNKSYP
;
A
#
# COMPACT_ATOMS: atom_id res chain seq x y z
N MET A 1 -0.20 6.74 4.89
CA MET A 1 -1.55 6.42 4.34
C MET A 1 -1.51 5.16 3.50
N SER A 2 -2.58 4.34 3.48
CA SER A 2 -2.69 3.19 2.57
C SER A 2 -3.33 3.61 1.25
N LEU A 3 -2.74 3.12 0.13
CA LEU A 3 -3.26 3.30 -1.23
C LEU A 3 -4.25 2.19 -1.63
N TYR A 4 -4.53 1.25 -0.73
CA TYR A 4 -5.47 0.15 -0.98
C TYR A 4 -6.84 0.67 -1.40
N GLY A 5 -7.31 0.19 -2.57
CA GLY A 5 -8.64 0.49 -3.10
C GLY A 5 -8.84 1.90 -3.66
N ILE A 6 -7.80 2.73 -3.71
CA ILE A 6 -7.87 4.06 -4.33
C ILE A 6 -8.08 3.92 -5.83
N SER A 7 -9.05 4.67 -6.37
CA SER A 7 -9.52 4.56 -7.75
C SER A 7 -9.14 5.77 -8.63
N ASN A 8 -8.68 6.87 -8.02
CA ASN A 8 -8.21 8.06 -8.72
C ASN A 8 -7.23 8.87 -7.86
N LEU A 9 -6.46 9.77 -8.50
CA LEU A 9 -5.44 10.58 -7.83
C LEU A 9 -6.03 11.60 -6.84
N GLU A 10 -7.25 12.06 -7.07
CA GLU A 10 -7.94 13.00 -6.20
C GLU A 10 -8.23 12.38 -4.82
N GLU A 11 -8.51 11.09 -4.76
CA GLU A 11 -8.65 10.36 -3.49
C GLU A 11 -7.35 10.33 -2.69
N ILE A 12 -6.18 10.32 -3.36
CA ILE A 12 -4.88 10.41 -2.70
C ILE A 12 -4.74 11.77 -2.02
N SER A 13 -4.98 12.85 -2.76
CA SER A 13 -4.95 14.23 -2.24
C SER A 13 -5.88 14.40 -1.04
N LYS A 14 -7.11 13.91 -1.18
CA LYS A 14 -8.11 13.96 -0.10
C LYS A 14 -7.66 13.19 1.15
N LYS A 15 -7.09 12.00 1.00
CA LYS A 15 -6.59 11.22 2.14
C LYS A 15 -5.41 11.90 2.83
N ILE A 16 -4.45 12.43 2.07
CA ILE A 16 -3.32 13.17 2.63
C ILE A 16 -3.85 14.35 3.45
N PHE A 17 -4.78 15.11 2.87
CA PHE A 17 -5.40 16.25 3.55
C PHE A 17 -6.06 15.84 4.87
N ILE A 18 -6.89 14.79 4.87
CA ILE A 18 -7.57 14.30 6.07
C ILE A 18 -6.57 13.87 7.14
N GLU A 19 -5.56 13.07 6.79
CA GLU A 19 -4.56 12.58 7.74
C GLU A 19 -3.70 13.70 8.31
N THR A 20 -3.32 14.68 7.50
CA THR A 20 -2.56 15.86 7.95
C THR A 20 -3.38 16.78 8.83
N THR A 21 -4.67 16.97 8.52
CA THR A 21 -5.59 17.79 9.31
C THR A 21 -5.89 17.15 10.66
N GLN A 22 -6.04 15.83 10.73
CA GLN A 22 -6.22 15.12 12.01
C GLN A 22 -4.98 15.24 12.93
N LEU A 23 -3.77 15.28 12.35
CA LEU A 23 -2.55 15.56 13.11
C LEU A 23 -2.47 17.00 13.60
N MET A 24 -3.04 17.95 12.84
CA MET A 24 -3.16 19.36 13.22
C MET A 24 -4.24 19.63 14.27
N ASP A 25 -5.23 18.75 14.43
CA ASP A 25 -6.43 18.98 15.25
C ASP A 25 -6.11 19.41 16.69
N LYS A 26 -5.04 18.86 17.30
CA LYS A 26 -4.62 19.29 18.64
C LYS A 26 -4.07 20.72 18.70
N ASN A 27 -3.39 21.16 17.64
CA ASN A 27 -2.79 22.49 17.58
C ASN A 27 -3.80 23.50 17.00
N LEU A 28 -4.61 23.08 16.02
CA LEU A 28 -5.68 23.90 15.43
C LEU A 28 -6.78 24.21 16.45
N ARG A 29 -7.18 23.23 17.27
CA ARG A 29 -8.09 23.46 18.39
C ARG A 29 -7.55 24.49 19.36
N LYS A 30 -6.28 24.40 19.77
CA LYS A 30 -5.65 25.40 20.65
C LYS A 30 -5.60 26.79 19.99
N PHE A 31 -5.37 26.87 18.68
CA PHE A 31 -5.33 28.13 17.95
C PHE A 31 -6.71 28.73 17.77
N MET A 32 -7.73 27.91 17.51
CA MET A 32 -9.12 28.34 17.36
C MET A 32 -9.74 28.72 18.71
N ASP A 33 -9.44 27.99 19.79
CA ASP A 33 -9.85 28.33 21.16
C ASP A 33 -9.27 29.68 21.58
N ALA A 34 -8.02 29.98 21.19
CA ALA A 34 -7.38 31.27 21.49
C ALA A 34 -7.99 32.46 20.74
N ASN A 35 -8.63 32.23 19.58
CA ASN A 35 -9.24 33.27 18.75
C ASN A 35 -10.79 33.35 18.86
N GLY A 36 -11.40 32.58 19.77
CA GLY A 36 -12.84 32.69 20.07
C GLY A 36 -13.79 32.13 19.02
N GLN A 37 -13.30 31.36 18.04
CA GLN A 37 -14.14 30.69 17.05
C GLN A 37 -14.34 29.21 17.45
N THR A 38 -15.35 28.97 18.30
CA THR A 38 -15.48 27.73 19.07
C THR A 38 -16.37 26.63 18.46
N ASN A 39 -16.95 26.78 17.29
CA ASN A 39 -17.91 25.81 16.78
C ASN A 39 -17.61 25.39 15.33
N ILE A 40 -16.71 24.45 15.15
CA ILE A 40 -16.68 23.66 13.90
C ILE A 40 -17.81 22.64 14.01
N PRO A 41 -18.84 22.71 13.15
CA PRO A 41 -19.93 21.74 13.13
C PRO A 41 -19.39 20.32 12.94
N GLU A 42 -20.05 19.33 13.55
CA GLU A 42 -19.60 17.93 13.52
C GLU A 42 -19.54 17.35 12.10
N TYR A 43 -20.30 17.89 11.15
CA TYR A 43 -20.27 17.53 9.74
C TYR A 43 -19.06 18.10 8.98
N ALA A 44 -18.43 19.16 9.45
CA ALA A 44 -17.22 19.73 8.84
C ALA A 44 -15.92 18.98 9.21
N LYS A 45 -16.02 17.76 9.74
CA LYS A 45 -14.87 16.95 10.13
C LYS A 45 -14.19 16.23 8.95
N THR A 46 -14.83 16.20 7.79
CA THR A 46 -14.20 15.72 6.56
C THR A 46 -13.50 16.86 5.85
N GLY A 47 -12.34 16.58 5.21
CA GLY A 47 -11.56 17.62 4.55
C GLY A 47 -12.34 18.42 3.51
N LEU A 48 -13.29 17.79 2.80
CA LEU A 48 -14.18 18.46 1.83
C LEU A 48 -15.14 19.42 2.53
N ASP A 49 -15.69 19.03 3.68
CA ASP A 49 -16.61 19.87 4.45
C ASP A 49 -15.87 21.06 5.09
N MET A 50 -14.61 20.87 5.47
CA MET A 50 -13.75 21.97 5.93
C MET A 50 -13.44 22.94 4.80
N ALA A 51 -13.09 22.47 3.60
CA ALA A 51 -12.84 23.33 2.44
C ALA A 51 -14.10 24.11 2.04
N ASN A 52 -15.28 23.48 2.05
CA ASN A 52 -16.57 24.12 1.83
C ASN A 52 -16.91 25.14 2.94
N PHE A 53 -16.63 24.80 4.19
CA PHE A 53 -16.86 25.67 5.32
C PHE A 53 -16.02 26.97 5.26
N PHE A 54 -14.75 26.85 4.82
CA PHE A 54 -13.88 28.03 4.61
C PHE A 54 -14.14 28.77 3.29
N GLY A 55 -15.15 28.37 2.50
CA GLY A 55 -15.52 29.07 1.27
C GLY A 55 -14.57 28.89 0.10
N VAL A 56 -13.70 27.89 0.17
CA VAL A 56 -12.67 27.61 -0.88
C VAL A 56 -13.30 27.05 -2.16
N THR A 57 -14.58 26.64 -2.14
CA THR A 57 -15.27 25.99 -3.27
C THR A 57 -16.14 26.91 -4.12
N GLN A 58 -16.11 28.25 -3.94
CA GLN A 58 -17.08 29.14 -4.61
C GLN A 58 -16.89 29.33 -6.13
N ASN A 59 -15.78 28.89 -6.74
CA ASN A 59 -15.51 29.19 -8.16
C ASN A 59 -15.34 28.00 -9.10
N GLY A 60 -15.70 26.78 -8.69
CA GLY A 60 -15.62 25.62 -9.59
C GLY A 60 -14.19 25.18 -9.94
N ASP A 61 -13.18 25.83 -9.39
CA ASP A 61 -11.78 25.44 -9.54
C ASP A 61 -11.52 24.18 -8.74
N LYS A 62 -10.83 23.21 -9.36
CA LYS A 62 -10.38 22.01 -8.67
C LYS A 62 -9.49 22.45 -7.51
N ILE A 63 -9.90 22.08 -6.30
CA ILE A 63 -9.08 22.33 -5.11
C ILE A 63 -7.81 21.52 -5.27
N ASP A 64 -6.69 22.20 -5.42
CA ASP A 64 -5.40 21.54 -5.24
C ASP A 64 -5.15 21.42 -3.74
N TYR A 65 -5.41 20.23 -3.20
CA TYR A 65 -5.21 19.96 -1.78
C TYR A 65 -3.74 20.12 -1.37
N ALA A 66 -2.81 20.12 -2.32
CA ALA A 66 -1.39 20.33 -2.08
C ALA A 66 -1.11 21.73 -1.52
N ASP A 67 -1.88 22.75 -1.93
CA ASP A 67 -1.74 24.14 -1.45
C ASP A 67 -2.04 24.31 0.05
N PHE A 68 -2.69 23.33 0.66
CA PHE A 68 -3.06 23.37 2.08
C PHE A 68 -2.10 22.60 3.00
N PHE A 69 -1.04 22.03 2.45
CA PHE A 69 -0.07 21.29 3.26
C PHE A 69 1.04 22.21 3.76
N SER A 70 1.09 22.46 5.06
CA SER A 70 2.36 22.81 5.68
C SER A 70 3.22 21.53 5.69
N THR A 71 4.26 21.53 4.88
CA THR A 71 5.14 20.38 4.64
C THR A 71 6.35 20.36 5.55
N ASP A 72 6.53 21.42 6.35
CA ASP A 72 7.66 21.54 7.25
C ASP A 72 7.69 20.39 8.26
N ASP A 73 8.81 19.69 8.29
CA ASP A 73 9.10 18.58 9.20
C ASP A 73 8.20 17.32 9.05
N LYS A 74 7.55 17.11 7.90
CA LYS A 74 6.74 15.92 7.64
C LYS A 74 7.43 14.94 6.71
N VAL A 75 7.07 13.68 6.89
CA VAL A 75 7.42 12.57 5.99
C VAL A 75 6.12 11.96 5.49
N LEU A 76 5.93 11.90 4.18
CA LEU A 76 4.80 11.19 3.58
C LEU A 76 5.15 9.70 3.46
N CYS A 77 4.27 8.85 3.95
CA CYS A 77 4.42 7.41 3.83
C CYS A 77 3.22 6.83 3.08
N PHE A 78 3.48 6.23 1.91
CA PHE A 78 2.50 5.57 1.07
C PHE A 78 2.67 4.05 1.20
N ASP A 79 1.60 3.35 1.55
CA ASP A 79 1.58 1.89 1.75
C ASP A 79 0.60 1.22 0.79
N ASP A 80 0.83 -0.06 0.49
CA ASP A 80 -0.02 -0.88 -0.40
C ASP A 80 -0.10 -0.35 -1.85
N LEU A 81 1.00 0.16 -2.43
CA LEU A 81 1.01 0.70 -3.79
C LEU A 81 0.53 -0.34 -4.82
N GLU A 82 0.88 -1.62 -4.65
CA GLU A 82 0.45 -2.72 -5.50
C GLU A 82 -1.06 -2.97 -5.49
N ARG A 83 -1.76 -2.45 -4.48
CA ARG A 83 -3.21 -2.65 -4.27
C ARG A 83 -4.07 -1.46 -4.69
N ALA A 84 -3.46 -0.42 -5.19
CA ALA A 84 -4.19 0.70 -5.78
C ALA A 84 -4.90 0.27 -7.07
N ASN A 85 -6.07 0.84 -7.35
CA ASN A 85 -6.80 0.63 -8.60
C ASN A 85 -6.45 1.66 -9.69
N VAL A 86 -5.53 2.57 -9.40
CA VAL A 86 -4.97 3.56 -10.34
C VAL A 86 -3.69 2.98 -10.97
N ASP A 87 -3.34 3.44 -12.16
CA ASP A 87 -2.06 3.06 -12.78
C ASP A 87 -0.90 3.50 -11.87
N VAL A 88 0.02 2.59 -11.63
CA VAL A 88 1.17 2.83 -10.75
C VAL A 88 2.04 3.98 -11.26
N ILE A 89 2.16 4.11 -12.57
CA ILE A 89 2.92 5.18 -13.22
C ILE A 89 2.30 6.54 -12.89
N ASP A 90 0.97 6.64 -12.92
CA ASP A 90 0.25 7.86 -12.58
C ASP A 90 0.43 8.22 -11.09
N ILE A 91 0.38 7.21 -10.21
CA ILE A 91 0.61 7.42 -8.77
C ILE A 91 2.04 7.88 -8.52
N LEU A 92 3.03 7.25 -9.13
CA LEU A 92 4.44 7.65 -8.97
C LEU A 92 4.69 9.05 -9.53
N GLY A 93 4.09 9.39 -10.68
CA GLY A 93 4.12 10.75 -11.22
C GLY A 93 3.50 11.78 -10.26
N TYR A 94 2.40 11.43 -9.63
CA TYR A 94 1.77 12.27 -8.61
C TYR A 94 2.66 12.44 -7.35
N ILE A 95 3.25 11.35 -6.87
CA ILE A 95 4.18 11.38 -5.72
C ILE A 95 5.43 12.22 -6.05
N ASN A 96 5.89 12.20 -7.31
CA ASN A 96 7.04 12.96 -7.75
C ASN A 96 6.86 14.47 -7.55
N ASN A 97 5.63 14.98 -7.64
CA ASN A 97 5.36 16.39 -7.38
C ASN A 97 5.73 16.77 -5.94
N PHE A 98 5.39 15.94 -4.96
CA PHE A 98 5.77 16.19 -3.56
C PHE A 98 7.28 16.13 -3.34
N VAL A 99 7.98 15.23 -4.06
CA VAL A 99 9.43 15.06 -3.90
C VAL A 99 10.21 16.18 -4.60
N GLU A 100 9.89 16.47 -5.87
CA GLU A 100 10.63 17.43 -6.68
C GLU A 100 10.23 18.88 -6.42
N HIS A 101 8.93 19.18 -6.26
CA HIS A 101 8.45 20.55 -6.12
C HIS A 101 8.36 20.99 -4.66
N ASP A 102 7.83 20.12 -3.80
CA ASP A 102 7.60 20.48 -2.40
C ASP A 102 8.75 20.05 -1.48
N HIS A 103 9.74 19.34 -2.02
CA HIS A 103 10.90 18.80 -1.28
C HIS A 103 10.52 17.97 -0.04
N ILE A 104 9.37 17.26 -0.11
CA ILE A 104 8.86 16.44 0.98
C ILE A 104 9.57 15.09 0.97
N LYS A 105 10.07 14.68 2.13
CA LYS A 105 10.60 13.31 2.31
C LYS A 105 9.47 12.30 2.17
N THR A 106 9.64 11.34 1.28
CA THR A 106 8.61 10.35 0.97
C THR A 106 9.14 8.93 1.14
N ILE A 107 8.32 8.06 1.72
CA ILE A 107 8.58 6.64 1.88
C ILE A 107 7.45 5.89 1.16
N ILE A 108 7.82 4.95 0.28
CA ILE A 108 6.88 4.06 -0.40
C ILE A 108 7.09 2.64 0.14
N ILE A 109 6.02 2.00 0.59
CA ILE A 109 6.00 0.62 1.07
C ILE A 109 5.14 -0.19 0.11
N CYS A 110 5.70 -1.22 -0.50
CA CYS A 110 4.96 -2.06 -1.44
C CYS A 110 5.54 -3.47 -1.54
N ASN A 111 4.73 -4.39 -2.04
CA ASN A 111 5.19 -5.69 -2.53
C ASN A 111 5.60 -5.56 -4.00
N GLU A 112 6.89 -5.30 -4.25
CA GLU A 112 7.40 -5.05 -5.60
C GLU A 112 7.18 -6.23 -6.55
N LYS A 113 7.20 -7.47 -6.06
CA LYS A 113 6.92 -8.66 -6.88
C LYS A 113 5.47 -8.70 -7.35
N GLU A 114 4.54 -8.38 -6.47
CA GLU A 114 3.11 -8.30 -6.79
C GLU A 114 2.84 -7.14 -7.74
N LEU A 115 3.49 -5.99 -7.50
CA LEU A 115 3.44 -4.82 -8.36
C LEU A 115 3.91 -5.14 -9.79
N SER A 116 5.07 -5.79 -9.94
CA SER A 116 5.60 -6.22 -11.24
C SER A 116 4.66 -7.17 -11.97
N THR A 117 4.06 -8.13 -11.25
CA THR A 117 3.07 -9.06 -11.81
C THR A 117 1.84 -8.32 -12.30
N LYS A 118 1.32 -7.38 -11.52
CA LYS A 118 0.16 -6.55 -11.88
C LYS A 118 0.44 -5.72 -13.14
N LEU A 119 1.61 -5.09 -13.23
CA LEU A 119 2.00 -4.30 -14.40
C LEU A 119 2.07 -5.15 -15.67
N LYS A 120 2.61 -6.37 -15.57
CA LYS A 120 2.67 -7.31 -16.71
C LYS A 120 1.28 -7.79 -17.14
N SER A 121 0.40 -8.09 -16.18
CA SER A 121 -0.94 -8.65 -16.45
C SER A 121 -2.00 -7.60 -16.83
N SER A 122 -1.72 -6.31 -16.67
CA SER A 122 -2.69 -5.26 -16.99
C SER A 122 -3.06 -5.28 -18.49
N ASN A 123 -4.36 -5.30 -18.80
CA ASN A 123 -4.91 -5.32 -20.16
C ASN A 123 -4.39 -6.48 -21.03
N LEU A 124 -4.15 -7.65 -20.44
CA LEU A 124 -3.54 -8.79 -21.12
C LEU A 124 -4.36 -9.22 -22.34
N GLU A 125 -5.69 -9.20 -22.27
CA GLU A 125 -6.56 -9.56 -23.41
C GLU A 125 -6.35 -8.64 -24.61
N MET A 126 -6.34 -7.33 -24.38
CA MET A 126 -6.11 -6.34 -25.44
C MET A 126 -4.69 -6.44 -26.01
N LYS A 127 -3.69 -6.62 -25.13
CA LYS A 127 -2.29 -6.83 -25.55
C LYS A 127 -2.15 -8.08 -26.41
N THR A 128 -2.80 -9.18 -26.01
CA THR A 128 -2.81 -10.44 -26.76
C THR A 128 -3.44 -10.24 -28.14
N PHE A 129 -4.58 -9.54 -28.20
CA PHE A 129 -5.25 -9.25 -29.47
C PHE A 129 -4.34 -8.44 -30.41
N ILE A 130 -3.75 -7.36 -29.92
CA ILE A 130 -2.85 -6.49 -30.71
C ILE A 130 -1.59 -7.26 -31.11
N ALA A 131 -0.96 -8.02 -30.22
CA ALA A 131 0.22 -8.83 -30.53
C ALA A 131 -0.08 -9.85 -31.63
N THR A 132 -1.21 -10.55 -31.53
CA THR A 132 -1.64 -11.53 -32.54
C THR A 132 -1.87 -10.85 -33.91
N TYR A 133 -2.55 -9.70 -33.91
CA TYR A 133 -2.77 -8.91 -35.13
C TYR A 133 -1.45 -8.48 -35.77
N LEU A 134 -0.49 -7.99 -34.96
CA LEU A 134 0.82 -7.57 -35.47
C LEU A 134 1.64 -8.75 -36.03
N LEU A 135 1.62 -9.90 -35.35
CA LEU A 135 2.29 -11.12 -35.82
C LEU A 135 1.70 -11.61 -37.18
N ASP A 136 0.38 -11.57 -37.32
CA ASP A 136 -0.31 -11.93 -38.57
C ASP A 136 0.04 -10.96 -39.67
N LYS A 137 -0.07 -9.66 -39.45
CA LYS A 137 0.24 -8.61 -40.43
C LYS A 137 1.69 -8.62 -40.90
N GLN A 138 2.63 -9.01 -40.04
CA GLN A 138 4.07 -9.10 -40.37
C GLN A 138 4.46 -10.46 -40.93
N ASN A 139 3.53 -11.40 -41.11
CA ASN A 139 3.76 -12.79 -41.52
C ASN A 139 4.82 -13.50 -40.59
N GLU A 140 4.88 -13.11 -39.34
CA GLU A 140 5.84 -13.68 -38.37
C GLU A 140 5.30 -14.96 -37.71
N LEU A 141 4.00 -15.25 -37.83
CA LEU A 141 3.38 -16.46 -37.29
C LEU A 141 4.04 -17.75 -37.76
N ASN A 142 4.52 -17.77 -39.00
CA ASN A 142 5.09 -18.96 -39.65
C ASN A 142 6.61 -18.94 -39.81
N LYS A 143 7.30 -17.90 -39.31
CA LYS A 143 8.75 -17.71 -39.53
C LYS A 143 9.67 -18.46 -38.57
N THR A 144 9.18 -18.98 -37.47
CA THR A 144 9.98 -19.65 -36.44
C THR A 144 9.26 -20.88 -35.90
N ASP A 145 10.02 -21.88 -35.45
CA ASP A 145 9.49 -23.11 -34.83
C ASP A 145 8.99 -22.95 -33.39
N LYS A 146 8.99 -21.72 -32.88
CA LYS A 146 8.48 -21.44 -31.53
C LYS A 146 6.96 -21.66 -31.45
N PRO A 147 6.45 -22.16 -30.31
CA PRO A 147 5.01 -22.23 -30.04
C PRO A 147 4.32 -20.87 -30.19
N MET A 148 3.11 -20.84 -30.71
CA MET A 148 2.34 -19.60 -30.94
C MET A 148 2.21 -18.76 -29.66
N VAL A 149 1.98 -19.39 -28.54
CA VAL A 149 1.87 -18.72 -27.22
C VAL A 149 3.14 -17.95 -26.88
N GLU A 150 4.30 -18.55 -27.12
CA GLU A 150 5.60 -17.92 -26.86
C GLU A 150 5.86 -16.73 -27.80
N LYS A 151 5.49 -16.84 -29.08
CA LYS A 151 5.55 -15.71 -30.03
C LYS A 151 4.69 -14.54 -29.61
N ILE A 152 3.48 -14.82 -29.16
CA ILE A 152 2.56 -13.79 -28.67
C ILE A 152 3.14 -13.12 -27.40
N GLN A 153 3.71 -13.90 -26.50
CA GLN A 153 4.34 -13.40 -25.26
C GLN A 153 5.54 -12.50 -25.58
N ASP A 154 6.46 -12.95 -26.43
CA ASP A 154 7.61 -12.16 -26.90
C ASP A 154 7.16 -10.84 -27.56
N LYS A 155 6.08 -10.89 -28.34
CA LYS A 155 5.54 -9.69 -28.99
C LYS A 155 4.89 -8.72 -28.02
N ILE A 156 4.18 -9.25 -27.02
CA ILE A 156 3.62 -8.43 -25.93
C ILE A 156 4.73 -7.72 -25.16
N GLU A 157 5.78 -8.44 -24.77
CA GLU A 157 6.93 -7.86 -24.07
C GLU A 157 7.62 -6.78 -24.91
N HIS A 158 7.78 -7.02 -26.22
CA HIS A 158 8.43 -6.04 -27.10
C HIS A 158 7.61 -4.77 -27.34
N VAL A 159 6.29 -4.89 -27.43
CA VAL A 159 5.40 -3.77 -27.81
C VAL A 159 4.87 -3.02 -26.58
N PHE A 160 4.69 -3.71 -25.46
CA PHE A 160 4.01 -3.17 -24.28
C PHE A 160 4.85 -3.28 -23.01
N ASP A 161 6.15 -3.08 -23.11
CA ASP A 161 7.05 -3.20 -21.96
C ASP A 161 6.86 -2.05 -20.95
N LYS A 162 5.72 -2.10 -20.24
CA LYS A 162 5.47 -1.18 -19.11
C LYS A 162 6.42 -1.41 -17.93
N ALA A 163 7.08 -2.56 -17.86
CA ALA A 163 8.10 -2.79 -16.84
C ALA A 163 9.26 -1.82 -17.03
N ASN A 164 9.61 -1.51 -18.27
CA ASN A 164 10.62 -0.51 -18.59
C ASN A 164 10.22 0.91 -18.15
N ASP A 165 8.95 1.28 -18.32
CA ASP A 165 8.46 2.59 -17.88
C ASP A 165 8.48 2.71 -16.35
N TYR A 166 8.09 1.65 -15.64
CA TYR A 166 8.18 1.60 -14.18
C TYR A 166 9.63 1.71 -13.69
N GLU A 167 10.56 0.93 -14.24
CA GLU A 167 11.97 0.99 -13.84
C GLU A 167 12.57 2.38 -14.12
N ARG A 168 12.27 3.00 -15.25
CA ARG A 168 12.72 4.36 -15.59
C ARG A 168 12.21 5.41 -14.60
N ILE A 169 10.94 5.31 -14.20
CA ILE A 169 10.38 6.23 -13.22
C ILE A 169 10.96 5.94 -11.84
N LYS A 170 11.11 4.67 -11.49
CA LYS A 170 11.74 4.24 -10.25
C LYS A 170 13.17 4.80 -10.12
N GLU A 171 14.00 4.64 -11.14
CA GLU A 171 15.36 5.18 -11.16
C GLU A 171 15.39 6.71 -10.97
N LYS A 172 14.41 7.42 -11.52
CA LYS A 172 14.34 8.88 -11.41
C LYS A 172 13.83 9.35 -10.05
N LEU A 173 12.79 8.69 -9.51
CA LEU A 173 12.07 9.13 -8.32
C LEU A 173 12.64 8.56 -7.04
N ILE A 174 13.09 7.29 -7.05
CA ILE A 174 13.46 6.55 -5.85
C ILE A 174 14.98 6.60 -5.67
N GLY A 175 15.43 7.30 -4.62
CA GLY A 175 16.85 7.42 -4.29
C GLY A 175 17.42 6.12 -3.72
N GLU A 176 16.70 5.46 -2.81
CA GLU A 176 17.16 4.23 -2.16
C GLU A 176 16.02 3.21 -2.04
N THR A 177 16.34 1.94 -2.27
CA THR A 177 15.41 0.82 -2.11
C THR A 177 15.94 -0.15 -1.07
N PHE A 178 15.11 -0.46 -0.08
CA PHE A 178 15.43 -1.42 0.97
C PHE A 178 14.51 -2.63 0.89
N GLU A 179 15.09 -3.83 0.77
CA GLU A 179 14.33 -5.06 0.91
C GLU A 179 14.17 -5.38 2.40
N TYR A 180 12.93 -5.40 2.88
CA TYR A 180 12.63 -5.80 4.24
C TYR A 180 12.50 -7.32 4.32
N ALA A 181 13.57 -7.98 4.79
CA ALA A 181 13.62 -9.42 5.03
C ALA A 181 13.81 -9.72 6.53
N PRO A 182 12.74 -9.64 7.33
CA PRO A 182 12.86 -9.81 8.77
C PRO A 182 13.17 -11.27 9.15
N LYS A 183 13.96 -11.46 10.22
CA LYS A 183 14.13 -12.78 10.82
C LYS A 183 12.84 -13.16 11.56
N PHE A 184 12.29 -14.32 11.22
CA PHE A 184 11.02 -14.80 11.79
C PHE A 184 11.04 -14.90 13.31
N ASP A 185 12.17 -15.28 13.91
CA ASP A 185 12.33 -15.35 15.37
C ASP A 185 11.94 -14.04 16.08
N TYR A 186 12.41 -12.90 15.58
CA TYR A 186 12.08 -11.60 16.17
C TYR A 186 10.60 -11.26 16.04
N ILE A 187 10.04 -11.55 14.85
CA ILE A 187 8.63 -11.26 14.60
C ILE A 187 7.73 -12.12 15.48
N ILE A 188 8.02 -13.42 15.56
CA ILE A 188 7.22 -14.35 16.34
C ILE A 188 7.29 -13.98 17.80
N ASN A 189 8.47 -13.70 18.35
CA ASN A 189 8.59 -13.22 19.71
C ASN A 189 7.78 -11.94 19.95
N GLY A 190 7.81 -10.98 19.03
CA GLY A 190 7.00 -9.76 19.11
C GLY A 190 5.48 -10.03 19.05
N ILE A 191 5.05 -11.07 18.31
CA ILE A 191 3.65 -11.49 18.31
C ILE A 191 3.26 -12.15 19.63
N LEU A 192 4.15 -12.99 20.19
CA LEU A 192 3.91 -13.66 21.47
C LEU A 192 3.79 -12.70 22.65
N MET A 193 4.47 -11.56 22.62
CA MET A 193 4.32 -10.50 23.63
C MET A 193 2.88 -10.01 23.82
N ARG A 194 2.00 -10.19 22.82
CA ARG A 194 0.58 -9.84 22.95
C ARG A 194 -0.17 -10.66 23.98
N TYR A 195 0.39 -11.80 24.37
CA TYR A 195 -0.19 -12.74 25.34
C TYR A 195 0.47 -12.61 26.73
N GLU A 196 1.25 -11.55 27.01
CA GLU A 196 1.94 -11.36 28.29
C GLU A 196 1.01 -11.30 29.51
N ASN A 197 -0.23 -10.86 29.31
CA ASN A 197 -1.26 -10.83 30.34
C ASN A 197 -1.87 -12.22 30.66
N GLU A 198 -1.39 -13.27 30.01
CA GLU A 198 -1.89 -14.64 30.11
C GLU A 198 -0.73 -15.58 30.45
N PRO A 199 -0.34 -15.69 31.73
CA PRO A 199 0.94 -16.29 32.16
C PRO A 199 1.12 -17.75 31.74
N ASP A 200 0.05 -18.55 31.78
CA ASP A 200 0.13 -19.97 31.39
C ASP A 200 0.22 -20.14 29.88
N LEU A 201 -0.54 -19.37 29.12
CA LEU A 201 -0.49 -19.39 27.66
C LEU A 201 0.85 -18.89 27.14
N ILE A 202 1.36 -17.75 27.62
CA ILE A 202 2.62 -17.21 27.15
C ILE A 202 3.80 -18.14 27.49
N ARG A 203 3.79 -18.79 28.65
CA ARG A 203 4.80 -19.79 29.01
C ARG A 203 4.77 -20.95 28.01
N PHE A 204 3.60 -21.53 27.76
CA PHE A 204 3.43 -22.62 26.81
C PHE A 204 3.90 -22.24 25.39
N LEU A 205 3.50 -21.05 24.92
CA LEU A 205 3.90 -20.58 23.57
C LEU A 205 5.42 -20.35 23.47
N ARG A 206 6.05 -19.81 24.52
CA ARG A 206 7.50 -19.60 24.56
C ARG A 206 8.28 -20.92 24.55
N GLU A 207 7.85 -21.90 25.32
CA GLU A 207 8.46 -23.24 25.33
C GLU A 207 8.35 -23.93 23.98
N ASN A 208 7.27 -23.64 23.23
CA ASN A 208 6.99 -24.24 21.92
C ASN A 208 7.30 -23.32 20.74
N THR A 209 8.03 -22.22 20.92
CA THR A 209 8.34 -21.22 19.87
C THR A 209 8.95 -21.88 18.62
N ARG A 210 9.86 -22.84 18.80
CA ARG A 210 10.52 -23.56 17.70
C ARG A 210 9.52 -24.37 16.86
N ILE A 211 8.51 -24.95 17.49
CA ILE A 211 7.44 -25.69 16.79
C ILE A 211 6.60 -24.72 15.98
N ILE A 212 6.25 -23.56 16.56
CA ILE A 212 5.48 -22.49 15.89
C ILE A 212 6.23 -22.02 14.64
N ILE A 213 7.53 -21.72 14.76
CA ILE A 213 8.39 -21.26 13.65
C ILE A 213 8.41 -22.33 12.55
N ASN A 214 8.77 -23.56 12.87
CA ASN A 214 8.89 -24.65 11.91
C ASN A 214 7.56 -24.91 11.19
N THR A 215 6.43 -24.86 11.91
CA THR A 215 5.10 -25.08 11.34
C THR A 215 4.74 -23.95 10.38
N PHE A 216 5.04 -22.69 10.77
CA PHE A 216 4.79 -21.54 9.93
C PHE A 216 5.65 -21.57 8.66
N GLU A 217 6.93 -21.88 8.75
CA GLU A 217 7.83 -22.00 7.60
C GLU A 217 7.39 -23.13 6.66
N ARG A 218 7.05 -24.32 7.21
CA ARG A 218 6.56 -25.48 6.43
C ARG A 218 5.23 -25.24 5.75
N SER A 219 4.41 -24.33 6.25
CA SER A 219 3.14 -23.97 5.61
C SER A 219 3.33 -23.26 4.25
N GLY A 220 4.55 -22.82 3.92
CA GLY A 220 4.86 -22.07 2.70
C GLY A 220 4.26 -20.66 2.68
N THR A 221 3.42 -20.31 3.65
CA THR A 221 2.88 -18.95 3.75
C THR A 221 3.87 -18.03 4.48
N ARG A 222 4.06 -16.81 3.99
CA ARG A 222 4.78 -15.75 4.69
C ARG A 222 3.85 -14.72 5.32
N ASN A 223 2.54 -15.01 5.33
CA ASN A 223 1.53 -14.07 5.79
C ASN A 223 1.37 -14.13 7.32
N LEU A 224 1.94 -13.15 8.00
CA LEU A 224 1.87 -13.02 9.46
C LEU A 224 0.44 -12.85 10.01
N ARG A 225 -0.52 -12.42 9.18
CA ARG A 225 -1.93 -12.34 9.61
C ARG A 225 -2.48 -13.74 9.86
N ILE A 226 -2.12 -14.72 9.00
CA ILE A 226 -2.50 -16.12 9.16
C ILE A 226 -1.93 -16.66 10.47
N LEU A 227 -0.66 -16.40 10.77
CA LEU A 227 -0.05 -16.80 12.04
C LEU A 227 -0.77 -16.20 13.24
N LYS A 228 -1.09 -14.89 13.20
CA LYS A 228 -1.83 -14.23 14.29
C LYS A 228 -3.22 -14.83 14.49
N HIS A 229 -3.94 -15.16 13.41
CA HIS A 229 -5.24 -15.83 13.50
C HIS A 229 -5.11 -17.23 14.10
N ALA A 230 -4.15 -18.03 13.63
CA ALA A 230 -3.89 -19.37 14.16
C ALA A 230 -3.56 -19.34 15.66
N LEU A 231 -2.75 -18.39 16.13
CA LEU A 231 -2.44 -18.24 17.55
C LEU A 231 -3.66 -17.80 18.38
N ASN A 232 -4.51 -16.93 17.84
CA ASN A 232 -5.75 -16.56 18.50
C ASN A 232 -6.75 -17.73 18.61
N ASP A 233 -6.82 -18.55 17.57
CA ASP A 233 -7.68 -19.75 17.61
C ASP A 233 -7.10 -20.82 18.54
N PHE A 234 -5.78 -20.99 18.53
CA PHE A 234 -5.09 -21.85 19.50
C PHE A 234 -5.38 -21.43 20.94
N LYS A 235 -5.33 -20.12 21.25
CA LYS A 235 -5.70 -19.59 22.55
C LYS A 235 -7.08 -20.06 22.99
N LYS A 236 -8.09 -19.97 22.12
CA LYS A 236 -9.46 -20.42 22.44
C LYS A 236 -9.49 -21.89 22.85
N VAL A 237 -8.77 -22.75 22.12
CA VAL A 237 -8.65 -24.18 22.43
C VAL A 237 -7.91 -24.40 23.74
N PHE A 238 -6.80 -23.68 23.96
CA PHE A 238 -6.00 -23.74 25.19
C PHE A 238 -6.85 -23.38 26.42
N ASP A 239 -7.64 -22.32 26.34
CA ASP A 239 -8.54 -21.87 27.41
C ASP A 239 -9.66 -22.91 27.69
N MET A 240 -10.19 -23.55 26.64
CA MET A 240 -11.18 -24.62 26.80
C MET A 240 -10.60 -25.85 27.53
N VAL A 241 -9.39 -26.27 27.15
CA VAL A 241 -8.73 -27.43 27.75
C VAL A 241 -8.39 -27.13 29.23
N ASN A 242 -7.82 -25.98 29.54
CA ASN A 242 -7.49 -25.62 30.92
C ASN A 242 -8.71 -25.47 31.84
N LYS A 243 -9.88 -25.09 31.27
CA LYS A 243 -11.15 -25.03 32.02
C LYS A 243 -11.74 -26.43 32.28
N SER A 244 -11.49 -27.36 31.35
CA SER A 244 -12.04 -28.72 31.44
C SER A 244 -11.18 -29.68 32.25
N TYR A 245 -9.89 -29.37 32.38
CA TYR A 245 -8.88 -30.18 33.09
C TYR A 245 -7.99 -29.24 33.95
N PRO A 246 -8.53 -28.72 35.07
CA PRO A 246 -7.80 -27.81 35.96
C PRO A 246 -6.63 -28.50 36.69
#